data_7db3a36eedf1d3cb3d7caa7c27fcb4a8
#
_entry.id   7db3a36eedf1d3cb3d7caa7c27fcb4a8
#
_cell.length_a   1.000
_cell.length_b   1.000
_cell.length_c   1.000
_cell.angle_alpha   90.00
_cell.angle_beta   90.00
_cell.angle_gamma   90.00
#
_symmetry.space_group_name_H-M   'P 1'
#
loop_
_entity.id
_entity.type
_entity.pdbx_description
1 polymer ?
#
loop_
_entity_poly.entity_id
_entity_poly.type
_entity_poly.pdbx_seq_one_letter_code
_entity_poly.pdbx_strand_id
1 'polypeptide(L)'
;ESNQTYRAVPQDYVRTLTATDPLKELPEALKNVPLVVLVNEGSASASEIVAGALQDYKRATIMGSQTFGKGSVQTVRPLGPDTGLKITTARYYTPTGKAIQATGIVPDVMVDETAEGTRYAALRMREADLDHHISNGQSGADKLDPAAEKAREEARDEALKQLEADSKKKPEELRLPEYGSEKDFPLIQALNQLKGQPVQVSKTQKVREPEENNESPGSDSAKPAST
;
A
#
# COMPACT_ATOMS: atom_id res chain seq x y z
N GLU A 1 -2.28 23.45 -10.45
CA GLU A 1 -1.59 22.14 -10.56
C GLU A 1 -1.35 21.85 -12.04
N SER A 2 -0.15 21.43 -12.43
CA SER A 2 0.11 21.02 -13.81
C SER A 2 -0.36 19.57 -13.98
N ASN A 3 -1.20 19.31 -14.98
CA ASN A 3 -1.67 17.97 -15.34
C ASN A 3 -0.65 17.20 -16.20
N GLN A 4 0.64 17.32 -15.89
CA GLN A 4 1.67 16.55 -16.60
C GLN A 4 1.77 15.16 -16.00
N THR A 5 1.55 14.15 -16.84
CA THR A 5 1.73 12.73 -16.47
C THR A 5 3.03 12.22 -17.09
N TYR A 6 3.88 11.67 -16.26
CA TYR A 6 5.12 10.99 -16.67
C TYR A 6 4.94 9.48 -16.56
N ARG A 7 5.30 8.76 -17.61
CA ARG A 7 5.34 7.30 -17.60
C ARG A 7 6.77 6.82 -17.76
N ALA A 8 7.20 5.92 -16.89
CA ALA A 8 8.43 5.18 -17.12
C ALA A 8 8.18 4.16 -18.23
N VAL A 9 8.98 4.19 -19.27
CA VAL A 9 8.91 3.25 -20.41
C VAL A 9 10.25 2.55 -20.58
N PRO A 10 10.29 1.34 -21.21
CA PRO A 10 11.53 0.59 -21.38
C PRO A 10 12.65 1.41 -22.03
N GLN A 11 12.31 2.34 -22.93
CA GLN A 11 13.29 3.20 -23.60
C GLN A 11 14.03 4.15 -22.65
N ASP A 12 13.43 4.52 -21.51
CA ASP A 12 14.07 5.38 -20.51
C ASP A 12 15.18 4.63 -19.79
N TYR A 13 15.03 3.32 -19.58
CA TYR A 13 16.06 2.45 -19.02
C TYR A 13 17.27 2.34 -19.93
N VAL A 14 17.06 2.16 -21.22
CA VAL A 14 18.13 2.04 -22.21
C VAL A 14 18.93 3.33 -22.35
N ARG A 15 18.27 4.49 -22.20
CA ARG A 15 18.94 5.81 -22.28
C ARG A 15 19.79 6.14 -21.04
N THR A 16 19.40 5.66 -19.86
CA THR A 16 20.04 6.03 -18.59
C THR A 16 21.16 5.07 -18.19
N LEU A 17 21.13 3.82 -18.62
CA LEU A 17 22.00 2.74 -18.17
C LEU A 17 22.91 2.19 -19.29
N THR A 18 23.27 3.00 -20.28
CA THR A 18 24.25 2.60 -21.31
C THR A 18 24.25 1.09 -21.60
N ALA A 19 23.45 0.68 -22.52
CA ALA A 19 23.73 -0.41 -23.43
C ALA A 19 22.84 -1.65 -23.43
N THR A 20 22.43 -2.28 -22.36
CA THR A 20 21.67 -3.53 -22.47
C THR A 20 20.42 -3.54 -21.61
N ASP A 21 19.29 -3.86 -22.24
CA ASP A 21 18.05 -4.17 -21.52
C ASP A 21 18.31 -5.40 -20.63
N PRO A 22 18.35 -5.23 -19.28
CA PRO A 22 18.67 -6.34 -18.37
C PRO A 22 17.65 -7.48 -18.46
N LEU A 23 16.45 -7.20 -19.00
CA LEU A 23 15.43 -8.22 -19.18
C LEU A 23 15.68 -9.13 -20.39
N LYS A 24 16.50 -8.69 -21.35
CA LYS A 24 16.83 -9.54 -22.52
C LYS A 24 17.68 -10.75 -22.16
N GLU A 25 18.55 -10.60 -21.16
CA GLU A 25 19.42 -11.67 -20.69
C GLU A 25 18.75 -12.58 -19.65
N LEU A 26 17.56 -12.20 -19.16
CA LEU A 26 16.84 -12.99 -18.18
C LEU A 26 16.28 -14.26 -18.82
N PRO A 27 16.56 -15.46 -18.26
CA PRO A 27 15.99 -16.70 -18.75
C PRO A 27 14.46 -16.63 -18.86
N GLU A 28 13.89 -17.15 -19.94
CA GLU A 28 12.45 -17.10 -20.20
C GLU A 28 11.63 -17.74 -19.07
N ALA A 29 12.17 -18.80 -18.45
CA ALA A 29 11.55 -19.45 -17.30
C ALA A 29 11.33 -18.49 -16.13
N LEU A 30 12.25 -17.54 -15.89
CA LEU A 30 12.12 -16.56 -14.81
C LEU A 30 11.10 -15.44 -15.13
N LYS A 31 10.88 -15.18 -16.42
CA LYS A 31 9.88 -14.20 -16.85
C LYS A 31 8.45 -14.69 -16.62
N ASN A 32 8.23 -16.00 -16.69
CA ASN A 32 6.90 -16.62 -16.70
C ASN A 32 6.61 -17.46 -15.44
N VAL A 33 7.56 -17.63 -14.52
CA VAL A 33 7.36 -18.39 -13.28
C VAL A 33 6.19 -17.78 -12.46
N PRO A 34 5.29 -18.60 -11.88
CA PRO A 34 4.28 -18.11 -10.95
C PRO A 34 4.92 -17.31 -9.81
N LEU A 35 4.34 -16.15 -9.49
CA LEU A 35 4.91 -15.21 -8.54
C LEU A 35 3.87 -14.78 -7.51
N VAL A 36 4.25 -14.83 -6.24
CA VAL A 36 3.51 -14.22 -5.14
C VAL A 36 4.40 -13.15 -4.50
N VAL A 37 3.82 -12.01 -4.19
CA VAL A 37 4.49 -10.93 -3.46
C VAL A 37 3.79 -10.76 -2.11
N LEU A 38 4.53 -10.96 -1.02
CA LEU A 38 4.05 -10.73 0.33
C LEU A 38 4.25 -9.26 0.70
N VAL A 39 3.18 -8.63 1.17
CA VAL A 39 3.16 -7.23 1.61
C VAL A 39 2.49 -7.10 2.96
N ASN A 40 2.82 -6.03 3.67
CA ASN A 40 2.15 -5.65 4.90
C ASN A 40 2.09 -4.13 5.05
N GLU A 41 1.57 -3.63 6.15
CA GLU A 41 1.46 -2.20 6.45
C GLU A 41 2.80 -1.48 6.58
N GLY A 42 3.91 -2.21 6.73
CA GLY A 42 5.26 -1.67 6.64
C GLY A 42 5.77 -1.49 5.21
N SER A 43 5.08 -2.09 4.22
CA SER A 43 5.41 -1.91 2.81
C SER A 43 4.93 -0.54 2.34
N ALA A 44 5.87 0.32 1.93
CA ALA A 44 5.58 1.72 1.61
C ALA A 44 6.33 2.20 0.37
N SER A 45 5.83 3.26 -0.28
CA SER A 45 6.52 4.01 -1.34
C SER A 45 6.95 3.13 -2.52
N ALA A 46 8.25 2.95 -2.76
CA ALA A 46 8.76 2.15 -3.88
C ALA A 46 8.26 0.70 -3.87
N SER A 47 8.10 0.10 -2.69
CA SER A 47 7.53 -1.24 -2.55
C SER A 47 6.10 -1.30 -3.05
N GLU A 48 5.32 -0.25 -2.82
CA GLU A 48 3.94 -0.14 -3.29
C GLU A 48 3.86 0.05 -4.80
N ILE A 49 4.81 0.80 -5.37
CA ILE A 49 4.93 0.97 -6.83
C ILE A 49 5.17 -0.39 -7.49
N VAL A 50 6.10 -1.19 -6.95
CA VAL A 50 6.42 -2.53 -7.48
C VAL A 50 5.22 -3.47 -7.31
N ALA A 51 4.65 -3.56 -6.10
CA ALA A 51 3.50 -4.42 -5.83
C ALA A 51 2.30 -4.05 -6.70
N GLY A 52 1.95 -2.75 -6.79
CA GLY A 52 0.83 -2.29 -7.59
C GLY A 52 1.02 -2.50 -9.09
N ALA A 53 2.24 -2.34 -9.60
CA ALA A 53 2.53 -2.63 -11.00
C ALA A 53 2.38 -4.13 -11.32
N LEU A 54 2.90 -5.00 -10.46
CA LEU A 54 2.78 -6.45 -10.63
C LEU A 54 1.34 -6.94 -10.51
N GLN A 55 0.54 -6.32 -9.61
CA GLN A 55 -0.88 -6.59 -9.44
C GLN A 55 -1.68 -6.19 -10.68
N ASP A 56 -1.52 -4.95 -11.13
CA ASP A 56 -2.27 -4.41 -12.27
C ASP A 56 -2.03 -5.20 -13.56
N TYR A 57 -0.77 -5.61 -13.79
CA TYR A 57 -0.42 -6.47 -14.93
C TYR A 57 -0.72 -7.96 -14.70
N LYS A 58 -1.30 -8.32 -13.55
CA LYS A 58 -1.55 -9.72 -13.17
C LYS A 58 -0.31 -10.60 -13.28
N ARG A 59 0.86 -10.00 -13.07
CA ARG A 59 2.13 -10.72 -13.11
C ARG A 59 2.41 -11.49 -11.83
N ALA A 60 1.90 -10.99 -10.70
CA ALA A 60 2.00 -11.64 -9.41
C ALA A 60 0.67 -11.57 -8.67
N THR A 61 0.42 -12.54 -7.79
CA THR A 61 -0.62 -12.43 -6.76
C THR A 61 -0.04 -11.68 -5.56
N ILE A 62 -0.68 -10.60 -5.13
CA ILE A 62 -0.28 -9.85 -3.95
C ILE A 62 -1.00 -10.42 -2.74
N MET A 63 -0.25 -10.83 -1.72
CA MET A 63 -0.80 -11.46 -0.51
C MET A 63 -0.30 -10.77 0.76
N GLY A 64 -1.10 -10.79 1.82
CA GLY A 64 -0.74 -10.20 3.12
C GLY A 64 -1.73 -9.18 3.62
N SER A 65 -1.27 -8.04 4.15
CA SER A 65 -2.12 -6.93 4.58
C SER A 65 -1.99 -5.72 3.68
N GLN A 66 -3.00 -4.85 3.74
CA GLN A 66 -3.02 -3.58 2.98
C GLN A 66 -1.79 -2.74 3.35
N THR A 67 -1.10 -2.21 2.34
CA THR A 67 0.17 -1.50 2.52
C THR A 67 -0.02 -0.09 3.10
N PHE A 68 1.07 0.60 3.39
CA PHE A 68 1.07 1.87 4.12
C PHE A 68 0.29 2.99 3.43
N GLY A 69 0.46 3.16 2.12
CA GLY A 69 -0.24 4.18 1.34
C GLY A 69 0.56 5.45 1.08
N LYS A 70 1.90 5.38 0.99
CA LYS A 70 2.73 6.53 0.67
C LYS A 70 2.93 6.68 -0.84
N GLY A 71 2.03 7.40 -1.47
CA GLY A 71 2.03 7.62 -2.92
C GLY A 71 2.49 9.02 -3.36
N SER A 72 3.14 9.80 -2.49
CA SER A 72 3.63 11.15 -2.79
C SER A 72 5.13 11.20 -3.05
N VAL A 73 5.54 12.04 -4.01
CA VAL A 73 6.95 12.39 -4.29
C VAL A 73 7.27 13.69 -3.59
N GLN A 74 8.34 13.70 -2.80
CA GLN A 74 8.81 14.89 -2.11
C GLN A 74 10.20 15.29 -2.61
N THR A 75 10.36 16.57 -2.90
CA THR A 75 11.63 17.17 -3.30
C THR A 75 12.12 18.07 -2.19
N VAL A 76 13.38 17.95 -1.81
CA VAL A 76 14.04 18.86 -0.87
C VAL A 76 14.83 19.89 -1.69
N ARG A 77 14.51 21.17 -1.51
CA ARG A 77 15.27 22.28 -2.11
C ARG A 77 16.04 23.00 -1.02
N PRO A 78 17.37 23.04 -1.11
CA PRO A 78 18.16 23.87 -0.19
C PRO A 78 17.84 25.36 -0.41
N LEU A 79 17.63 26.09 0.68
CA LEU A 79 17.41 27.54 0.70
C LEU A 79 18.59 28.30 1.26
N GLY A 80 19.55 27.60 1.87
CA GLY A 80 20.76 28.14 2.48
C GLY A 80 21.65 27.00 2.98
N PRO A 81 22.77 27.32 3.66
CA PRO A 81 23.70 26.29 4.14
C PRO A 81 23.05 25.28 5.08
N ASP A 82 22.15 25.73 5.95
CA ASP A 82 21.53 24.93 7.00
C ASP A 82 20.00 24.88 6.92
N THR A 83 19.43 25.32 5.81
CA THR A 83 17.97 25.38 5.64
C THR A 83 17.53 24.77 4.33
N GLY A 84 16.40 24.08 4.35
CA GLY A 84 15.82 23.47 3.15
C GLY A 84 14.29 23.46 3.20
N LEU A 85 13.68 23.49 2.03
CA LEU A 85 12.24 23.34 1.84
C LEU A 85 11.97 21.94 1.32
N LYS A 86 11.15 21.17 2.05
CA LYS A 86 10.60 19.89 1.60
C LYS A 86 9.20 20.12 1.07
N ILE A 87 9.00 19.87 -0.21
CA ILE A 87 7.73 20.11 -0.90
C ILE A 87 7.29 18.85 -1.67
N THR A 88 5.99 18.56 -1.65
CA THR A 88 5.41 17.50 -2.47
C THR A 88 5.26 18.00 -3.90
N THR A 89 5.84 17.28 -4.86
CA THR A 89 5.93 17.67 -6.26
C THR A 89 5.13 16.78 -7.20
N ALA A 90 4.82 15.53 -6.82
CA ALA A 90 4.06 14.60 -7.64
C ALA A 90 3.37 13.52 -6.79
N ARG A 91 2.50 12.74 -7.43
CA ARG A 91 1.86 11.54 -6.89
C ARG A 91 2.15 10.34 -7.78
N TYR A 92 2.27 9.17 -7.15
CA TYR A 92 2.38 7.91 -7.85
C TYR A 92 0.99 7.32 -8.09
N TYR A 93 0.84 6.73 -9.25
CA TYR A 93 -0.33 5.96 -9.64
C TYR A 93 0.12 4.60 -10.15
N THR A 94 -0.69 3.57 -9.96
CA THR A 94 -0.45 2.28 -10.57
C THR A 94 -0.64 2.37 -12.10
N PRO A 95 -0.21 1.38 -12.89
CA PRO A 95 -0.39 1.40 -14.35
C PRO A 95 -1.84 1.60 -14.80
N THR A 96 -2.83 1.11 -14.05
CA THR A 96 -4.26 1.33 -14.34
C THR A 96 -4.79 2.68 -13.87
N GLY A 97 -3.95 3.50 -13.23
CA GLY A 97 -4.30 4.85 -12.79
C GLY A 97 -4.88 4.94 -11.37
N LYS A 98 -4.78 3.88 -10.56
CA LYS A 98 -5.19 3.93 -9.16
C LYS A 98 -4.17 4.74 -8.35
N ALA A 99 -4.65 5.66 -7.50
CA ALA A 99 -3.79 6.39 -6.58
C ALA A 99 -3.30 5.49 -5.44
N ILE A 100 -1.99 5.53 -5.16
CA ILE A 100 -1.39 4.83 -4.03
C ILE A 100 -1.56 5.65 -2.73
N GLN A 101 -1.57 7.00 -2.84
CA GLN A 101 -1.62 7.90 -1.70
C GLN A 101 -2.84 7.63 -0.81
N ALA A 102 -2.62 7.51 0.50
CA ALA A 102 -3.59 7.20 1.55
C ALA A 102 -4.29 5.83 1.44
N THR A 103 -4.39 5.25 0.24
CA THR A 103 -5.02 3.95 -0.01
C THR A 103 -4.04 2.80 0.14
N GLY A 104 -2.82 2.93 -0.39
CA GLY A 104 -1.88 1.81 -0.51
C GLY A 104 -2.31 0.78 -1.54
N ILE A 105 -1.71 -0.38 -1.45
CA ILE A 105 -2.06 -1.55 -2.27
C ILE A 105 -2.89 -2.50 -1.41
N VAL A 106 -4.10 -2.80 -1.88
CA VAL A 106 -4.96 -3.82 -1.28
C VAL A 106 -4.55 -5.17 -1.86
N PRO A 107 -4.13 -6.15 -1.04
CA PRO A 107 -3.76 -7.47 -1.52
C PRO A 107 -4.91 -8.19 -2.25
N ASP A 108 -4.58 -9.02 -3.22
CA ASP A 108 -5.55 -9.93 -3.87
C ASP A 108 -6.07 -10.97 -2.88
N VAL A 109 -5.21 -11.36 -1.93
CA VAL A 109 -5.55 -12.32 -0.87
C VAL A 109 -5.05 -11.75 0.47
N MET A 110 -5.98 -11.39 1.34
CA MET A 110 -5.66 -10.94 2.70
C MET A 110 -5.22 -12.13 3.55
N VAL A 111 -4.05 -12.00 4.19
CA VAL A 111 -3.46 -13.04 5.05
C VAL A 111 -2.96 -12.40 6.34
N ASP A 112 -3.25 -13.02 7.48
CA ASP A 112 -2.77 -12.59 8.79
C ASP A 112 -1.32 -13.02 9.05
N GLU A 113 -0.69 -12.45 10.09
CA GLU A 113 0.67 -12.81 10.51
C GLU A 113 0.75 -14.21 11.15
N THR A 114 -0.38 -14.67 11.71
CA THR A 114 -0.50 -16.00 12.31
C THR A 114 -1.83 -16.66 11.94
N ALA A 115 -1.98 -17.96 12.22
CA ALA A 115 -3.24 -18.68 11.97
C ALA A 115 -4.41 -18.17 12.85
N GLU A 116 -4.11 -17.54 13.97
CA GLU A 116 -5.07 -16.94 14.89
C GLU A 116 -5.48 -15.54 14.47
N GLY A 117 -4.62 -14.82 13.73
CA GLY A 117 -4.84 -13.44 13.30
C GLY A 117 -3.57 -12.59 13.35
N THR A 118 -3.69 -11.31 13.01
CA THR A 118 -2.64 -10.32 13.16
C THR A 118 -2.78 -9.60 14.49
N ARG A 119 -1.75 -9.72 15.34
CA ARG A 119 -1.76 -9.07 16.64
C ARG A 119 -1.74 -7.55 16.49
N TYR A 120 -2.58 -6.90 17.28
CA TYR A 120 -2.67 -5.43 17.33
C TYR A 120 -2.88 -4.76 15.96
N ALA A 121 -3.57 -5.42 15.04
CA ALA A 121 -3.82 -4.90 13.70
C ALA A 121 -4.42 -3.48 13.72
N ALA A 122 -5.28 -3.18 14.71
CA ALA A 122 -5.91 -1.86 14.87
C ALA A 122 -4.95 -0.77 15.37
N LEU A 123 -3.78 -1.11 15.91
CA LEU A 123 -2.75 -0.15 16.33
C LEU A 123 -1.75 0.17 15.22
N ARG A 124 -1.81 -0.53 14.09
CA ARG A 124 -0.91 -0.33 12.97
C ARG A 124 -1.30 0.92 12.21
N MET A 125 -0.35 1.86 12.14
CA MET A 125 -0.54 3.15 11.47
C MET A 125 -0.29 3.04 9.97
N ARG A 126 -1.08 3.75 9.21
CA ARG A 126 -0.95 3.93 7.76
C ARG A 126 -0.90 5.42 7.43
N GLU A 127 -0.57 5.76 6.19
CA GLU A 127 -0.50 7.16 5.74
C GLU A 127 -1.81 7.92 6.02
N ALA A 128 -2.95 7.28 5.82
CA ALA A 128 -4.28 7.86 6.10
C ALA A 128 -4.55 8.13 7.58
N ASP A 129 -3.76 7.58 8.49
CA ASP A 129 -3.91 7.77 9.93
C ASP A 129 -3.01 8.92 10.47
N LEU A 130 -2.17 9.50 9.61
CA LEU A 130 -1.27 10.60 9.96
C LEU A 130 -1.99 11.94 9.95
N ASP A 131 -1.70 12.79 10.92
CA ASP A 131 -2.18 14.17 10.91
C ASP A 131 -1.66 14.90 9.66
N HIS A 132 -2.55 15.63 8.99
CA HIS A 132 -2.23 16.40 7.77
C HIS A 132 -1.68 15.55 6.61
N HIS A 133 -2.05 14.27 6.51
CA HIS A 133 -1.71 13.48 5.33
C HIS A 133 -2.30 14.12 4.06
N ILE A 134 -1.65 13.86 2.94
CA ILE A 134 -2.15 14.33 1.63
C ILE A 134 -3.29 13.40 1.19
N SER A 135 -4.44 13.97 0.85
CA SER A 135 -5.57 13.20 0.32
C SER A 135 -5.21 12.48 -0.97
N ASN A 136 -5.91 11.41 -1.25
CA ASN A 136 -5.68 10.64 -2.45
C ASN A 136 -6.12 11.38 -3.75
N GLY A 137 -7.06 12.31 -3.64
CA GLY A 137 -7.52 13.14 -4.76
C GLY A 137 -8.41 12.44 -5.80
N GLN A 138 -8.67 11.15 -5.64
CA GLN A 138 -9.54 10.36 -6.54
C GLN A 138 -10.86 9.95 -5.90
N SER A 139 -10.92 9.93 -4.58
CA SER A 139 -12.11 9.57 -3.81
C SER A 139 -12.16 10.43 -2.57
N GLY A 140 -13.34 10.61 -2.02
CA GLY A 140 -13.57 11.33 -0.77
C GLY A 140 -13.00 10.65 0.48
N ALA A 141 -11.86 10.03 0.36
CA ALA A 141 -11.16 9.27 1.38
C ALA A 141 -10.90 10.01 2.70
N ASP A 142 -11.19 11.30 2.73
CA ASP A 142 -10.93 12.15 3.88
C ASP A 142 -12.14 12.29 4.83
N LYS A 143 -13.27 11.69 4.50
CA LYS A 143 -14.46 11.66 5.37
C LYS A 143 -14.76 10.22 5.76
N LEU A 144 -14.28 9.81 6.92
CA LEU A 144 -14.68 8.54 7.52
C LEU A 144 -16.16 8.60 7.89
N ASP A 145 -16.91 7.53 7.55
CA ASP A 145 -18.23 7.31 8.11
C ASP A 145 -18.10 7.32 9.65
N PRO A 146 -18.90 8.13 10.37
CA PRO A 146 -18.86 8.17 11.84
C PRO A 146 -19.01 6.80 12.50
N ALA A 147 -19.73 5.87 11.87
CA ALA A 147 -19.87 4.50 12.37
C ALA A 147 -18.59 3.70 12.17
N ALA A 148 -17.89 3.88 11.04
CA ALA A 148 -16.61 3.25 10.77
C ALA A 148 -15.51 3.82 11.69
N GLU A 149 -15.53 5.12 11.95
CA GLU A 149 -14.61 5.79 12.87
C GLU A 149 -14.75 5.26 14.30
N LYS A 150 -16.00 5.18 14.79
CA LYS A 150 -16.29 4.60 16.10
C LYS A 150 -15.85 3.14 16.21
N ALA A 151 -16.12 2.33 15.19
CA ALA A 151 -15.68 0.93 15.17
C ALA A 151 -14.16 0.80 15.18
N ARG A 152 -13.44 1.74 14.55
CA ARG A 152 -11.96 1.80 14.60
C ARG A 152 -11.46 2.17 16.00
N GLU A 153 -12.08 3.13 16.64
CA GLU A 153 -11.74 3.54 18.01
C GLU A 153 -11.95 2.40 18.99
N GLU A 154 -13.09 1.72 18.93
CA GLU A 154 -13.39 0.54 19.75
C GLU A 154 -12.37 -0.59 19.52
N ALA A 155 -12.02 -0.88 18.26
CA ALA A 155 -11.02 -1.90 17.93
C ALA A 155 -9.61 -1.49 18.41
N ARG A 156 -9.30 -0.20 18.40
CA ARG A 156 -8.02 0.31 18.92
C ARG A 156 -7.94 0.18 20.42
N ASP A 157 -9.02 0.52 21.14
CA ASP A 157 -9.10 0.40 22.60
C ASP A 157 -8.97 -1.06 23.04
N GLU A 158 -9.61 -1.97 22.31
CA GLU A 158 -9.49 -3.41 22.59
C GLU A 158 -8.05 -3.91 22.35
N ALA A 159 -7.42 -3.48 21.26
CA ALA A 159 -6.04 -3.82 20.96
C ALA A 159 -5.05 -3.25 21.99
N LEU A 160 -5.31 -2.06 22.55
CA LEU A 160 -4.51 -1.47 23.63
C LEU A 160 -4.64 -2.30 24.92
N LYS A 161 -5.85 -2.72 25.29
CA LYS A 161 -6.07 -3.60 26.45
C LYS A 161 -5.35 -4.94 26.30
N GLN A 162 -5.39 -5.48 25.08
CA GLN A 162 -4.66 -6.71 24.77
C GLN A 162 -3.15 -6.52 24.87
N LEU A 163 -2.62 -5.39 24.36
CA LEU A 163 -1.20 -5.04 24.48
C LEU A 163 -0.76 -4.90 25.94
N GLU A 164 -1.58 -4.26 26.79
CA GLU A 164 -1.33 -4.17 28.22
C GLU A 164 -1.32 -5.54 28.90
N ALA A 165 -2.26 -6.41 28.57
CA ALA A 165 -2.30 -7.77 29.09
C ALA A 165 -1.08 -8.57 28.65
N ASP A 166 -0.68 -8.43 27.39
CA ASP A 166 0.46 -9.12 26.81
C ASP A 166 1.81 -8.58 27.33
N SER A 167 1.87 -7.32 27.76
CA SER A 167 3.09 -6.74 28.40
C SER A 167 3.55 -7.49 29.65
N LYS A 168 2.64 -8.24 30.27
CA LYS A 168 2.92 -9.08 31.44
C LYS A 168 3.43 -10.49 31.08
N LYS A 169 3.36 -10.88 29.81
CA LYS A 169 3.85 -12.15 29.28
C LYS A 169 5.35 -12.10 29.03
N LYS A 170 5.98 -13.25 28.95
CA LYS A 170 7.40 -13.33 28.59
C LYS A 170 7.59 -12.95 27.11
N PRO A 171 8.69 -12.27 26.78
CA PRO A 171 8.96 -11.88 25.37
C PRO A 171 8.98 -13.05 24.39
N GLU A 172 9.37 -14.25 24.86
CA GLU A 172 9.39 -15.46 24.02
C GLU A 172 7.99 -15.91 23.59
N GLU A 173 6.96 -15.67 24.43
CA GLU A 173 5.56 -16.03 24.15
C GLU A 173 4.91 -15.08 23.12
N LEU A 174 5.49 -13.88 22.98
CA LEU A 174 5.00 -12.84 22.09
C LEU A 174 5.76 -12.79 20.76
N ARG A 175 6.87 -13.51 20.67
CA ARG A 175 7.72 -13.47 19.47
C ARG A 175 7.00 -14.12 18.29
N LEU A 176 6.91 -13.38 17.20
CA LEU A 176 6.47 -13.94 15.93
C LEU A 176 7.52 -14.91 15.38
N PRO A 177 7.12 -15.91 14.60
CA PRO A 177 8.07 -16.75 13.87
C PRO A 177 9.01 -15.91 13.01
N GLU A 178 10.24 -16.37 12.87
CA GLU A 178 11.23 -15.74 12.01
C GLU A 178 10.78 -15.80 10.54
N TYR A 179 10.94 -14.68 9.83
CA TYR A 179 10.64 -14.63 8.41
C TYR A 179 11.45 -15.66 7.62
N GLY A 180 10.78 -16.37 6.73
CA GLY A 180 11.37 -17.41 5.91
C GLY A 180 11.53 -18.75 6.63
N SER A 181 11.13 -18.87 7.91
CA SER A 181 11.16 -20.14 8.64
C SER A 181 9.98 -21.05 8.23
N GLU A 182 10.05 -22.32 8.60
CA GLU A 182 8.97 -23.29 8.41
C GLU A 182 7.67 -22.93 9.17
N LYS A 183 7.75 -21.97 10.11
CA LYS A 183 6.63 -21.47 10.90
C LYS A 183 6.13 -20.09 10.44
N ASP A 184 6.73 -19.52 9.39
CA ASP A 184 6.31 -18.26 8.78
C ASP A 184 4.94 -18.46 8.10
N PHE A 185 3.89 -18.09 8.81
CA PHE A 185 2.51 -18.33 8.36
C PHE A 185 2.20 -17.65 7.01
N PRO A 186 2.51 -16.37 6.77
CA PRO A 186 2.35 -15.73 5.46
C PRO A 186 3.09 -16.46 4.35
N LEU A 187 4.32 -16.91 4.58
CA LEU A 187 5.09 -17.68 3.60
C LEU A 187 4.43 -19.03 3.30
N ILE A 188 3.92 -19.73 4.32
CA ILE A 188 3.18 -20.99 4.14
C ILE A 188 1.96 -20.76 3.24
N GLN A 189 1.18 -19.70 3.49
CA GLN A 189 0.02 -19.37 2.67
C GLN A 189 0.40 -19.00 1.22
N ALA A 190 1.50 -18.28 1.03
CA ALA A 190 2.03 -17.98 -0.29
C ALA A 190 2.45 -19.24 -1.06
N LEU A 191 3.10 -20.18 -0.38
CA LEU A 191 3.47 -21.49 -0.96
C LEU A 191 2.24 -22.33 -1.29
N ASN A 192 1.20 -22.30 -0.44
CA ASN A 192 -0.09 -22.95 -0.72
C ASN A 192 -0.73 -22.37 -1.98
N GLN A 193 -0.75 -21.03 -2.11
CA GLN A 193 -1.26 -20.33 -3.30
C GLN A 193 -0.52 -20.79 -4.56
N LEU A 194 0.81 -20.81 -4.53
CA LEU A 194 1.63 -21.25 -5.67
C LEU A 194 1.42 -22.72 -6.04
N LYS A 195 1.08 -23.56 -5.06
CA LYS A 195 0.82 -25.01 -5.25
C LYS A 195 -0.64 -25.32 -5.56
N GLY A 196 -1.52 -24.32 -5.63
CA GLY A 196 -2.97 -24.52 -5.81
C GLY A 196 -3.64 -25.22 -4.62
N GLN A 197 -3.05 -25.11 -3.42
CA GLN A 197 -3.60 -25.64 -2.18
C GLN A 197 -4.49 -24.60 -1.48
N PRO A 198 -5.39 -25.02 -0.58
CA PRO A 198 -6.23 -24.09 0.17
C PRO A 198 -5.42 -23.07 0.94
N VAL A 199 -5.80 -21.80 0.83
CA VAL A 199 -5.19 -20.67 1.55
C VAL A 199 -6.12 -20.23 2.67
N GLN A 200 -5.57 -20.06 3.86
CA GLN A 200 -6.30 -19.48 4.99
C GLN A 200 -6.27 -17.96 4.85
N VAL A 201 -7.42 -17.39 4.49
CA VAL A 201 -7.60 -15.93 4.40
C VAL A 201 -7.65 -15.28 5.79
N SER A 202 -7.36 -13.99 5.84
CA SER A 202 -7.36 -13.22 7.08
C SER A 202 -8.69 -13.28 7.82
N LYS A 203 -8.60 -13.34 9.14
CA LYS A 203 -9.72 -13.26 10.08
C LYS A 203 -9.83 -11.88 10.74
N THR A 204 -8.74 -11.14 10.82
CA THR A 204 -8.65 -9.91 11.61
C THR A 204 -8.49 -8.65 10.79
N GLN A 205 -8.10 -8.77 9.52
CA GLN A 205 -7.87 -7.62 8.65
C GLN A 205 -9.09 -7.33 7.78
N LYS A 206 -9.42 -6.06 7.64
CA LYS A 206 -10.44 -5.55 6.71
C LYS A 206 -9.80 -4.57 5.76
N VAL A 207 -10.24 -4.59 4.50
CA VAL A 207 -9.87 -3.56 3.53
C VAL A 207 -10.44 -2.23 4.01
N ARG A 208 -9.62 -1.21 4.06
CA ARG A 208 -10.05 0.18 4.26
C ARG A 208 -10.18 0.81 2.88
N GLU A 209 -11.39 0.78 2.34
CA GLU A 209 -11.69 1.50 1.12
C GLU A 209 -11.85 2.98 1.43
N PRO A 210 -11.33 3.87 0.57
CA PRO A 210 -11.69 5.28 0.61
C PRO A 210 -13.17 5.40 0.21
N GLU A 211 -13.95 6.15 0.99
CA GLU A 211 -15.37 6.35 0.68
C GLU A 211 -15.53 7.14 -0.63
N GLU A 212 -16.42 6.68 -1.51
CA GLU A 212 -16.79 7.40 -2.72
C GLU A 212 -17.59 8.66 -2.33
N ASN A 213 -17.02 9.83 -2.60
CA ASN A 213 -17.80 11.07 -2.57
C ASN A 213 -18.78 11.10 -3.73
N ASN A 214 -20.03 11.00 -3.42
CA ASN A 214 -21.15 11.22 -4.33
C ASN A 214 -21.41 12.74 -4.51
N GLU A 215 -20.38 13.53 -4.76
CA GLU A 215 -20.53 14.91 -5.17
C GLU A 215 -20.46 14.95 -6.71
N SER A 216 -21.61 15.09 -7.32
CA SER A 216 -21.77 15.45 -8.73
C SER A 216 -20.94 16.70 -9.02
N PRO A 217 -20.19 16.78 -10.14
CA PRO A 217 -19.48 17.98 -10.49
C PRO A 217 -20.50 19.11 -10.69
N GLY A 218 -20.44 20.12 -9.83
CA GLY A 218 -21.23 21.32 -9.94
C GLY A 218 -21.10 21.91 -11.33
N SER A 219 -22.22 22.05 -12.01
CA SER A 219 -22.37 22.75 -13.29
C SER A 219 -22.05 24.23 -13.08
N ASP A 220 -20.81 24.60 -13.22
CA ASP A 220 -20.43 26.01 -13.37
C ASP A 220 -20.57 26.40 -14.85
N SER A 221 -21.77 26.81 -15.18
CA SER A 221 -22.07 27.45 -16.44
C SER A 221 -21.48 28.88 -16.46
N ALA A 222 -20.23 28.98 -16.92
CA ALA A 222 -19.68 30.27 -17.28
C ALA A 222 -20.43 30.84 -18.48
N LYS A 223 -21.24 31.88 -18.25
CA LYS A 223 -21.82 32.76 -19.29
C LYS A 223 -20.70 33.43 -20.07
N PRO A 224 -20.76 33.50 -21.41
CA PRO A 224 -19.83 34.30 -22.18
C PRO A 224 -20.19 35.79 -21.98
N ALA A 225 -19.19 36.60 -21.62
CA ALA A 225 -19.30 38.06 -21.66
C ALA A 225 -19.31 38.52 -23.11
N SER A 226 -20.38 39.17 -23.49
CA SER A 226 -20.49 39.96 -24.71
C SER A 226 -19.82 41.33 -24.53
N THR A 227 -18.84 41.63 -25.27
CA THR A 227 -18.61 42.87 -26.11
C THR A 227 -17.20 42.83 -26.68
#